data_91ab4d58d2efbebad855f6c7e2d43bac
#
_entry.id   91ab4d58d2efbebad855f6c7e2d43bac
#
_cell.length_a   1.000
_cell.length_b   1.000
_cell.length_c   1.000
_cell.angle_alpha   90.00
_cell.angle_beta   90.00
_cell.angle_gamma   90.00
#
_symmetry.space_group_name_H-M   'P 1'
#
loop_
_entity.id
_entity.type
_entity.pdbx_description
1 polymer ?
#
loop_
_entity_poly.entity_id
_entity_poly.type
_entity_poly.pdbx_seq_one_letter_code
_entity_poly.pdbx_strand_id
1 'polypeptide(L)'
;APRIPNLSARRLHLFEGLDPGPDIAPLVGEAIDEELITAHWTDVLRLMTSVRTGATSASAMLERLGSYPRANGLALALREIGRVERTLFTLDWIEHPDERRRATRELNKGEAENALKRAIFFHRAGRLRDHGLQAQSHRASALNLVAGAIVLWNTTYLEAAMRHLKRQGRPVPIDMLAHLSPLGWQHINLT
;
A
#
# COMPACT_ATOMS: atom_id res chain seq x y z
N ALA A 1 -15.15 -2.88 10.53
CA ALA A 1 -15.21 -3.14 9.09
C ALA A 1 -14.20 -2.23 8.41
N PRO A 2 -13.26 -2.73 7.60
CA PRO A 2 -12.39 -1.86 6.85
C PRO A 2 -13.27 -0.99 5.95
N ARG A 3 -13.21 0.32 6.13
CA ARG A 3 -13.80 1.26 5.19
C ARG A 3 -13.04 1.09 3.88
N ILE A 4 -13.65 0.44 2.90
CA ILE A 4 -13.20 0.54 1.52
C ILE A 4 -13.45 2.00 1.13
N PRO A 5 -12.40 2.83 0.99
CA PRO A 5 -12.62 4.24 0.70
C PRO A 5 -13.25 4.34 -0.69
N ASN A 6 -14.47 4.86 -0.75
CA ASN A 6 -15.22 5.18 -1.96
C ASN A 6 -15.34 4.04 -2.98
N LEU A 7 -16.19 3.06 -2.70
CA LEU A 7 -16.65 2.10 -3.72
C LEU A 7 -17.21 2.80 -4.98
N SER A 8 -17.80 3.99 -4.82
CA SER A 8 -18.29 4.80 -5.94
C SER A 8 -17.22 5.27 -6.93
N ALA A 9 -15.96 5.33 -6.49
CA ALA A 9 -14.82 5.70 -7.35
C ALA A 9 -14.09 4.49 -7.96
N ARG A 10 -14.43 3.27 -7.54
CA ARG A 10 -13.76 2.03 -7.98
C ARG A 10 -14.77 1.17 -8.73
N ARG A 11 -15.08 1.57 -9.95
CA ARG A 11 -15.88 0.75 -10.84
C ARG A 11 -15.01 -0.31 -11.49
N LEU A 12 -15.61 -1.48 -11.74
CA LEU A 12 -15.06 -2.50 -12.61
C LEU A 12 -15.18 -2.02 -14.05
N HIS A 13 -14.20 -2.29 -14.86
CA HIS A 13 -14.22 -1.95 -16.28
C HIS A 13 -14.05 -3.23 -17.08
N LEU A 14 -15.01 -3.55 -17.92
CA LEU A 14 -15.05 -4.76 -18.72
C LEU A 14 -14.83 -4.42 -20.19
N PHE A 15 -14.39 -5.40 -20.96
CA PHE A 15 -14.40 -5.29 -22.42
C PHE A 15 -15.83 -5.29 -22.95
N GLU A 16 -16.04 -4.65 -24.07
CA GLU A 16 -17.36 -4.61 -24.74
C GLU A 16 -17.84 -6.04 -25.01
N GLY A 17 -19.15 -6.28 -24.81
CA GLY A 17 -19.77 -7.59 -25.03
C GLY A 17 -19.65 -8.59 -23.89
N LEU A 18 -18.96 -8.30 -22.79
CA LEU A 18 -18.97 -9.15 -21.60
C LEU A 18 -20.20 -8.86 -20.74
N ASP A 19 -20.95 -9.91 -20.41
CA ASP A 19 -22.07 -9.83 -19.47
C ASP A 19 -21.58 -10.03 -18.02
N PRO A 20 -21.64 -9.00 -17.16
CA PRO A 20 -21.21 -9.12 -15.76
C PRO A 20 -22.19 -9.88 -14.86
N GLY A 21 -23.38 -10.21 -15.36
CA GLY A 21 -24.46 -10.73 -14.54
C GLY A 21 -25.07 -9.69 -13.58
N PRO A 22 -26.23 -10.00 -12.98
CA PRO A 22 -27.04 -9.04 -12.22
C PRO A 22 -26.35 -8.54 -10.93
N ASP A 23 -25.53 -9.35 -10.31
CA ASP A 23 -24.87 -9.01 -9.02
C ASP A 23 -23.72 -8.03 -9.19
N ILE A 24 -23.00 -8.12 -10.31
CA ILE A 24 -21.81 -7.30 -10.60
C ILE A 24 -22.15 -6.06 -11.43
N ALA A 25 -23.20 -6.13 -12.26
CA ALA A 25 -23.60 -5.05 -13.15
C ALA A 25 -23.66 -3.65 -12.48
N PRO A 26 -24.14 -3.49 -11.23
CA PRO A 26 -24.16 -2.19 -10.56
C PRO A 26 -22.77 -1.61 -10.28
N LEU A 27 -21.74 -2.44 -10.28
CA LEU A 27 -20.34 -2.06 -10.02
C LEU A 27 -19.58 -1.74 -11.31
N VAL A 28 -20.15 -2.04 -12.47
CA VAL A 28 -19.49 -1.83 -13.77
C VAL A 28 -19.58 -0.36 -14.18
N GLY A 29 -18.48 0.17 -14.68
CA GLY A 29 -18.36 1.50 -15.24
C GLY A 29 -18.29 1.48 -16.78
N GLU A 30 -17.58 2.45 -17.34
CA GLU A 30 -17.33 2.53 -18.77
C GLU A 30 -16.56 1.29 -19.27
N ALA A 31 -16.84 0.84 -20.49
CA ALA A 31 -16.09 -0.22 -21.14
C ALA A 31 -14.61 0.16 -21.36
N ILE A 32 -13.76 -0.86 -21.45
CA ILE A 32 -12.34 -0.70 -21.78
C ILE A 32 -12.22 -0.45 -23.28
N ASP A 33 -11.47 0.56 -23.65
CA ASP A 33 -11.13 0.85 -25.03
C ASP A 33 -9.98 -0.07 -25.51
N GLU A 34 -10.35 -1.22 -26.08
CA GLU A 34 -9.39 -2.22 -26.57
C GLU A 34 -8.67 -1.73 -27.84
N GLU A 35 -9.34 -0.98 -28.71
CA GLU A 35 -8.74 -0.44 -29.91
C GLU A 35 -7.59 0.52 -29.57
N LEU A 36 -7.79 1.38 -28.57
CA LEU A 36 -6.78 2.29 -28.08
C LEU A 36 -5.56 1.56 -27.50
N ILE A 37 -5.78 0.50 -26.73
CA ILE A 37 -4.70 -0.33 -26.19
C ILE A 37 -3.92 -0.96 -27.34
N THR A 38 -4.60 -1.56 -28.32
CA THR A 38 -3.99 -2.25 -29.45
C THR A 38 -3.19 -1.28 -30.31
N ALA A 39 -3.75 -0.11 -30.61
CA ALA A 39 -3.08 0.92 -31.42
C ALA A 39 -1.73 1.40 -30.81
N HIS A 40 -1.62 1.39 -29.49
CA HIS A 40 -0.43 1.85 -28.77
C HIS A 40 0.39 0.73 -28.13
N TRP A 41 0.07 -0.54 -28.40
CA TRP A 41 0.67 -1.67 -27.71
C TRP A 41 2.21 -1.73 -27.80
N THR A 42 2.76 -1.48 -29.00
CA THR A 42 4.20 -1.45 -29.21
C THR A 42 4.90 -0.39 -28.36
N ASP A 43 4.30 0.78 -28.22
CA ASP A 43 4.88 1.87 -27.42
C ASP A 43 4.75 1.58 -25.92
N VAL A 44 3.66 0.94 -25.50
CA VAL A 44 3.51 0.43 -24.13
C VAL A 44 4.63 -0.56 -23.80
N LEU A 45 4.90 -1.53 -24.67
CA LEU A 45 5.97 -2.52 -24.46
C LEU A 45 7.36 -1.87 -24.39
N ARG A 46 7.66 -0.90 -25.27
CA ARG A 46 8.92 -0.14 -25.24
C ARG A 46 9.07 0.61 -23.91
N LEU A 47 8.01 1.23 -23.47
CA LEU A 47 7.99 1.98 -22.22
C LEU A 47 8.19 1.08 -21.00
N MET A 48 7.47 -0.03 -20.94
CA MET A 48 7.62 -1.03 -19.85
C MET A 48 9.01 -1.64 -19.85
N THR A 49 9.59 -1.89 -21.02
CA THR A 49 10.99 -2.35 -21.12
C THR A 49 11.96 -1.32 -20.56
N SER A 50 11.78 -0.04 -20.87
CA SER A 50 12.62 1.04 -20.35
C SER A 50 12.56 1.15 -18.83
N VAL A 51 11.38 0.97 -18.24
CA VAL A 51 11.21 0.93 -16.78
C VAL A 51 11.88 -0.32 -16.19
N ARG A 52 11.64 -1.48 -16.78
CA ARG A 52 12.19 -2.76 -16.32
C ARG A 52 13.70 -2.82 -16.36
N THR A 53 14.33 -2.23 -17.39
CA THR A 53 15.79 -2.15 -17.54
C THR A 53 16.43 -1.04 -16.71
N GLY A 54 15.63 -0.24 -16.01
CA GLY A 54 16.12 0.88 -15.19
C GLY A 54 16.55 2.12 -16.01
N ALA A 55 16.28 2.15 -17.32
CA ALA A 55 16.58 3.31 -18.16
C ALA A 55 15.75 4.54 -17.78
N THR A 56 14.57 4.33 -17.18
CA THR A 56 13.74 5.38 -16.58
C THR A 56 12.98 4.83 -15.37
N SER A 57 12.55 5.72 -14.46
CA SER A 57 11.65 5.32 -13.38
C SER A 57 10.19 5.46 -13.81
N ALA A 58 9.32 4.63 -13.24
CA ALA A 58 7.88 4.72 -13.49
C ALA A 58 7.32 6.12 -13.15
N SER A 59 7.82 6.74 -12.06
CA SER A 59 7.39 8.08 -11.64
C SER A 59 7.77 9.14 -12.65
N ALA A 60 9.03 9.16 -13.12
CA ALA A 60 9.50 10.13 -14.12
C ALA A 60 8.75 9.97 -15.44
N MET A 61 8.43 8.74 -15.81
CA MET A 61 7.64 8.43 -17.00
C MET A 61 6.21 8.99 -16.89
N LEU A 62 5.52 8.73 -15.78
CA LEU A 62 4.15 9.21 -15.55
C LEU A 62 4.10 10.74 -15.50
N GLU A 63 5.07 11.38 -14.86
CA GLU A 63 5.20 12.82 -14.81
C GLU A 63 5.36 13.41 -16.22
N ARG A 64 6.23 12.82 -17.03
CA ARG A 64 6.45 13.26 -18.41
C ARG A 64 5.19 13.07 -19.28
N LEU A 65 4.49 11.92 -19.16
CA LEU A 65 3.24 11.69 -19.89
C LEU A 65 2.14 12.64 -19.43
N GLY A 66 2.09 13.00 -18.15
CA GLY A 66 1.13 13.96 -17.59
C GLY A 66 1.41 15.42 -17.95
N SER A 67 2.64 15.76 -18.36
CA SER A 67 3.04 17.12 -18.69
C SER A 67 2.67 17.56 -20.13
N TYR A 68 2.18 16.66 -20.97
CA TYR A 68 1.73 17.01 -22.32
C TYR A 68 0.45 17.85 -22.27
N PRO A 69 0.38 18.97 -22.99
CA PRO A 69 -0.79 19.88 -22.98
C PRO A 69 -2.04 19.28 -23.62
N ARG A 70 -1.92 18.19 -24.36
CA ARG A 70 -3.03 17.43 -24.95
C ARG A 70 -2.95 15.96 -24.49
N ALA A 71 -4.11 15.32 -24.39
CA ALA A 71 -4.19 13.91 -24.09
C ALA A 71 -3.33 13.08 -25.07
N ASN A 72 -2.27 12.48 -24.57
CA ASN A 72 -1.38 11.64 -25.36
C ASN A 72 -2.03 10.24 -25.48
N GLY A 73 -2.14 9.70 -26.71
CA GLY A 73 -2.72 8.37 -26.95
C GLY A 73 -2.07 7.26 -26.10
N LEU A 74 -0.76 7.28 -25.96
CA LEU A 74 -0.04 6.36 -25.09
C LEU A 74 -0.44 6.49 -23.60
N ALA A 75 -0.62 7.72 -23.11
CA ALA A 75 -1.09 7.94 -21.73
C ALA A 75 -2.53 7.44 -21.54
N LEU A 76 -3.37 7.60 -22.54
CA LEU A 76 -4.74 7.09 -22.54
C LEU A 76 -4.74 5.55 -22.57
N ALA A 77 -3.94 4.92 -23.44
CA ALA A 77 -3.79 3.47 -23.50
C ALA A 77 -3.30 2.88 -22.17
N LEU A 78 -2.31 3.52 -21.52
CA LEU A 78 -1.86 3.12 -20.19
C LEU A 78 -2.96 3.25 -19.14
N ARG A 79 -3.83 4.25 -19.25
CA ARG A 79 -4.99 4.39 -18.36
C ARG A 79 -5.98 3.24 -18.53
N GLU A 80 -6.24 2.83 -19.77
CA GLU A 80 -7.11 1.68 -20.06
C GLU A 80 -6.50 0.37 -19.54
N ILE A 81 -5.19 0.14 -19.73
CA ILE A 81 -4.48 -1.00 -19.12
C ILE A 81 -4.60 -0.95 -17.60
N GLY A 82 -4.45 0.23 -17.00
CA GLY A 82 -4.65 0.40 -15.55
C GLY A 82 -6.09 0.12 -15.09
N ARG A 83 -7.10 0.28 -15.96
CA ARG A 83 -8.49 -0.13 -15.70
C ARG A 83 -8.62 -1.66 -15.68
N VAL A 84 -7.96 -2.36 -16.62
CA VAL A 84 -7.90 -3.83 -16.64
C VAL A 84 -7.29 -4.36 -15.35
N GLU A 85 -6.08 -3.92 -15.02
CA GLU A 85 -5.34 -4.35 -13.81
C GLU A 85 -6.15 -4.10 -12.53
N ARG A 86 -6.79 -2.93 -12.44
CA ARG A 86 -7.65 -2.60 -11.30
C ARG A 86 -8.86 -3.51 -11.19
N THR A 87 -9.46 -3.87 -12.33
CA THR A 87 -10.61 -4.77 -12.38
C THR A 87 -10.22 -6.16 -11.93
N LEU A 88 -9.13 -6.71 -12.46
CA LEU A 88 -8.58 -8.01 -12.06
C LEU A 88 -8.26 -8.03 -10.55
N PHE A 89 -7.54 -7.03 -10.06
CA PHE A 89 -7.23 -6.92 -8.63
C PHE A 89 -8.51 -6.85 -7.78
N THR A 90 -9.55 -6.14 -8.24
CA THR A 90 -10.80 -6.02 -7.48
C THR A 90 -11.57 -7.34 -7.45
N LEU A 91 -11.59 -8.08 -8.56
CA LEU A 91 -12.19 -9.41 -8.61
C LEU A 91 -11.46 -10.39 -7.72
N ASP A 92 -10.13 -10.44 -7.79
CA ASP A 92 -9.30 -11.25 -6.89
C ASP A 92 -9.56 -10.89 -5.41
N TRP A 93 -9.67 -9.60 -5.12
CA TRP A 93 -9.99 -9.12 -3.77
C TRP A 93 -11.36 -9.59 -3.27
N ILE A 94 -12.34 -9.68 -4.16
CA ILE A 94 -13.68 -10.19 -3.83
C ILE A 94 -13.64 -11.71 -3.63
N GLU A 95 -12.93 -12.42 -4.49
CA GLU A 95 -12.87 -13.89 -4.52
C GLU A 95 -12.08 -14.47 -3.33
N HIS A 96 -11.00 -13.79 -2.90
CA HIS A 96 -10.05 -14.32 -1.92
C HIS A 96 -10.16 -13.62 -0.53
N PRO A 97 -11.07 -14.08 0.36
CA PRO A 97 -11.24 -13.49 1.69
C PRO A 97 -10.00 -13.57 2.57
N ASP A 98 -9.16 -14.58 2.39
CA ASP A 98 -7.94 -14.74 3.18
C ASP A 98 -6.86 -13.72 2.79
N GLU A 99 -6.80 -13.35 1.52
CA GLU A 99 -5.93 -12.27 1.06
C GLU A 99 -6.39 -10.92 1.61
N ARG A 100 -7.70 -10.68 1.65
CA ARG A 100 -8.26 -9.48 2.31
C ARG A 100 -7.88 -9.39 3.78
N ARG A 101 -7.98 -10.50 4.52
CA ARG A 101 -7.59 -10.56 5.94
C ARG A 101 -6.09 -10.31 6.11
N ARG A 102 -5.26 -10.88 5.24
CA ARG A 102 -3.81 -10.67 5.25
C ARG A 102 -3.46 -9.22 4.97
N ALA A 103 -4.00 -8.64 3.90
CA ALA A 103 -3.77 -7.25 3.53
C ALA A 103 -4.27 -6.27 4.61
N THR A 104 -5.43 -6.54 5.24
CA THR A 104 -5.92 -5.71 6.35
C THR A 104 -4.98 -5.76 7.55
N ARG A 105 -4.43 -6.93 7.88
CA ARG A 105 -3.42 -7.06 8.96
C ARG A 105 -2.15 -6.27 8.66
N GLU A 106 -1.66 -6.34 7.42
CA GLU A 106 -0.46 -5.59 7.02
C GLU A 106 -0.70 -4.08 7.00
N LEU A 107 -1.88 -3.62 6.56
CA LEU A 107 -2.28 -2.22 6.64
C LEU A 107 -2.34 -1.73 8.09
N ASN A 108 -2.92 -2.51 9.00
CA ASN A 108 -2.99 -2.16 10.42
C ASN A 108 -1.59 -2.06 11.04
N LYS A 109 -0.65 -2.93 10.65
CA LYS A 109 0.76 -2.81 11.07
C LYS A 109 1.39 -1.52 10.56
N GLY A 110 1.19 -1.19 9.29
CA GLY A 110 1.67 0.06 8.69
C GLY A 110 1.08 1.30 9.36
N GLU A 111 -0.21 1.29 9.70
CA GLU A 111 -0.86 2.37 10.45
C GLU A 111 -0.29 2.51 11.87
N ALA A 112 -0.05 1.40 12.57
CA ALA A 112 0.56 1.40 13.90
C ALA A 112 2.01 1.90 13.86
N GLU A 113 2.79 1.51 12.86
CA GLU A 113 4.15 2.03 12.64
C GLU A 113 4.16 3.54 12.36
N ASN A 114 3.24 4.00 11.51
CA ASN A 114 3.09 5.43 11.24
C ASN A 114 2.64 6.20 12.49
N ALA A 115 1.80 5.61 13.35
CA ALA A 115 1.41 6.20 14.61
C ALA A 115 2.60 6.31 15.58
N LEU A 116 3.42 5.26 15.70
CA LEU A 116 4.67 5.28 16.47
C LEU A 116 5.63 6.37 15.95
N LYS A 117 5.87 6.44 14.64
CA LYS A 117 6.74 7.45 14.02
C LYS A 117 6.24 8.87 14.27
N ARG A 118 4.91 9.09 14.23
CA ARG A 118 4.32 10.38 14.59
C ARG A 118 4.49 10.73 16.07
N ALA A 119 4.40 9.74 16.95
CA ALA A 119 4.62 9.95 18.39
C ALA A 119 6.06 10.35 18.69
N ILE A 120 7.05 9.69 18.07
CA ILE A 120 8.47 10.04 18.19
C ILE A 120 8.73 11.44 17.64
N PHE A 121 8.11 11.82 16.54
CA PHE A 121 8.34 13.05 15.80
C PHE A 121 7.13 14.01 15.86
N PHE A 122 6.65 14.27 17.09
CA PHE A 122 5.39 14.98 17.32
C PHE A 122 5.41 16.46 16.92
N HIS A 123 6.55 17.16 17.02
CA HIS A 123 6.67 18.61 16.78
C HIS A 123 6.16 19.09 15.42
N ARG A 124 6.16 18.23 14.41
CA ARG A 124 5.71 18.56 13.06
C ARG A 124 4.60 17.63 12.56
N ALA A 125 3.82 17.08 13.49
CA ALA A 125 2.81 16.07 13.18
C ALA A 125 3.36 14.91 12.31
N GLY A 126 4.63 14.52 12.55
CA GLY A 126 5.31 13.46 11.82
C GLY A 126 5.76 13.84 10.40
N ARG A 127 5.69 15.10 10.00
CA ARG A 127 6.08 15.53 8.65
C ARG A 127 7.55 15.90 8.58
N LEU A 128 8.28 15.29 7.66
CA LEU A 128 9.63 15.70 7.28
C LEU A 128 9.54 16.85 6.29
N ARG A 129 9.91 18.07 6.71
CA ARG A 129 9.80 19.32 5.92
C ARG A 129 11.14 20.05 5.86
N ASP A 130 12.21 19.34 5.70
CA ASP A 130 13.53 19.95 5.52
C ASP A 130 13.69 20.40 4.06
N HIS A 131 14.38 21.50 3.84
CA HIS A 131 14.58 22.07 2.50
C HIS A 131 15.60 21.28 1.65
N GLY A 132 16.42 20.42 2.27
CA GLY A 132 17.43 19.62 1.58
C GLY A 132 17.12 18.13 1.62
N LEU A 133 17.28 17.43 0.48
CA LEU A 133 17.08 15.99 0.38
C LEU A 133 17.95 15.21 1.37
N GLN A 134 19.21 15.64 1.56
CA GLN A 134 20.14 15.03 2.50
C GLN A 134 19.66 15.15 3.95
N ALA A 135 19.19 16.33 4.36
CA ALA A 135 18.65 16.54 5.71
C ALA A 135 17.38 15.73 5.95
N GLN A 136 16.49 15.63 4.95
CA GLN A 136 15.31 14.75 5.01
C GLN A 136 15.70 13.28 5.15
N SER A 137 16.70 12.82 4.38
CA SER A 137 17.19 11.44 4.43
C SER A 137 17.80 11.09 5.80
N HIS A 138 18.64 11.97 6.36
CA HIS A 138 19.21 11.77 7.69
C HIS A 138 18.15 11.71 8.76
N ARG A 139 17.15 12.58 8.71
CA ARG A 139 16.04 12.61 9.66
C ARG A 139 15.15 11.38 9.56
N ALA A 140 14.85 10.93 8.34
CA ALA A 140 14.11 9.69 8.11
C ALA A 140 14.87 8.47 8.66
N SER A 141 16.18 8.42 8.44
CA SER A 141 17.05 7.35 8.97
C SER A 141 17.11 7.35 10.50
N ALA A 142 17.24 8.53 11.12
CA ALA A 142 17.23 8.67 12.57
C ALA A 142 15.86 8.23 13.15
N LEU A 143 14.76 8.63 12.54
CA LEU A 143 13.42 8.22 12.94
C LEU A 143 13.22 6.71 12.85
N ASN A 144 13.70 6.09 11.77
CA ASN A 144 13.65 4.63 11.61
C ASN A 144 14.51 3.91 12.65
N LEU A 145 15.68 4.46 13.00
CA LEU A 145 16.55 3.89 14.03
C LEU A 145 15.87 3.90 15.40
N VAL A 146 15.27 5.04 15.81
CA VAL A 146 14.54 5.15 17.07
C VAL A 146 13.32 4.23 17.10
N ALA A 147 12.53 4.20 16.02
CA ALA A 147 11.40 3.29 15.92
C ALA A 147 11.86 1.82 16.01
N GLY A 148 12.95 1.46 15.34
CA GLY A 148 13.54 0.13 15.41
C GLY A 148 14.01 -0.25 16.82
N ALA A 149 14.63 0.68 17.56
CA ALA A 149 15.02 0.45 18.96
C ALA A 149 13.81 0.18 19.86
N ILE A 150 12.71 0.92 19.68
CA ILE A 150 11.47 0.72 20.43
C ILE A 150 10.87 -0.67 20.12
N VAL A 151 10.82 -1.04 18.84
CA VAL A 151 10.32 -2.36 18.41
C VAL A 151 11.16 -3.48 19.00
N LEU A 152 12.49 -3.36 18.95
CA LEU A 152 13.41 -4.33 19.54
C LEU A 152 13.20 -4.48 21.07
N TRP A 153 13.11 -3.34 21.78
CA TRP A 153 12.82 -3.33 23.20
C TRP A 153 11.51 -4.04 23.52
N ASN A 154 10.43 -3.67 22.85
CA ASN A 154 9.12 -4.27 23.07
C ASN A 154 9.12 -5.76 22.77
N THR A 155 9.79 -6.20 21.71
CA THR A 155 9.91 -7.62 21.36
C THR A 155 10.63 -8.39 22.44
N THR A 156 11.75 -7.87 22.92
CA THR A 156 12.52 -8.50 24.02
C THR A 156 11.72 -8.56 25.32
N TYR A 157 10.99 -7.49 25.63
CA TYR A 157 10.12 -7.45 26.80
C TYR A 157 8.97 -8.46 26.72
N LEU A 158 8.28 -8.53 25.58
CA LEU A 158 7.21 -9.50 25.34
C LEU A 158 7.73 -10.93 25.45
N GLU A 159 8.90 -11.22 24.90
CA GLU A 159 9.53 -12.53 25.02
C GLU A 159 9.84 -12.90 26.48
N ALA A 160 10.40 -11.97 27.25
CA ALA A 160 10.67 -12.18 28.66
C ALA A 160 9.38 -12.39 29.47
N ALA A 161 8.33 -11.62 29.20
CA ALA A 161 7.02 -11.79 29.81
C ALA A 161 6.39 -13.16 29.51
N MET A 162 6.46 -13.62 28.26
CA MET A 162 5.97 -14.94 27.87
C MET A 162 6.73 -16.07 28.57
N ARG A 163 8.07 -15.97 28.65
CA ARG A 163 8.88 -16.95 29.39
C ARG A 163 8.52 -16.97 30.88
N HIS A 164 8.24 -15.82 31.47
CA HIS A 164 7.80 -15.72 32.86
C HIS A 164 6.45 -16.37 33.08
N LEU A 165 5.44 -16.09 32.25
CA LEU A 165 4.11 -16.72 32.32
C LEU A 165 4.20 -18.23 32.15
N LYS A 166 5.00 -18.71 31.20
CA LYS A 166 5.22 -20.15 31.00
C LYS A 166 5.79 -20.83 32.23
N ARG A 167 6.77 -20.20 32.93
CA ARG A 167 7.34 -20.72 34.19
C ARG A 167 6.31 -20.77 35.31
N GLN A 168 5.30 -19.91 35.30
CA GLN A 168 4.20 -19.91 36.26
C GLN A 168 3.07 -20.91 35.90
N GLY A 169 3.26 -21.75 34.88
CA GLY A 169 2.23 -22.68 34.41
C GLY A 169 1.07 -22.00 33.67
N ARG A 170 1.24 -20.76 33.21
CA ARG A 170 0.27 -19.96 32.45
C ARG A 170 0.75 -19.79 31.01
N PRO A 171 0.63 -20.83 30.14
CA PRO A 171 1.07 -20.73 28.75
C PRO A 171 0.21 -19.71 28.00
N VAL A 172 0.84 -18.90 27.15
CA VAL A 172 0.15 -18.01 26.22
C VAL A 172 -0.10 -18.82 24.94
N PRO A 173 -1.34 -18.96 24.50
CA PRO A 173 -1.66 -19.62 23.24
C PRO A 173 -0.97 -18.93 22.05
N ILE A 174 -0.48 -19.74 21.09
CA ILE A 174 0.27 -19.22 19.94
C ILE A 174 -0.58 -18.28 19.07
N ASP A 175 -1.86 -18.54 18.95
CA ASP A 175 -2.81 -17.71 18.23
C ASP A 175 -2.96 -16.30 18.84
N MET A 176 -2.86 -16.17 20.17
CA MET A 176 -2.83 -14.88 20.84
C MET A 176 -1.60 -14.04 20.47
N LEU A 177 -0.47 -14.68 20.18
CA LEU A 177 0.76 -13.96 19.79
C LEU A 177 0.60 -13.22 18.48
N ALA A 178 -0.24 -13.72 17.58
CA ALA A 178 -0.56 -13.07 16.31
C ALA A 178 -1.29 -11.73 16.48
N HIS A 179 -1.87 -11.48 17.65
CA HIS A 179 -2.58 -10.25 18.00
C HIS A 179 -1.73 -9.25 18.80
N LEU A 180 -0.52 -9.64 19.20
CA LEU A 180 0.42 -8.74 19.88
C LEU A 180 1.25 -7.97 18.84
N SER A 181 1.45 -6.68 19.11
CA SER A 181 2.28 -5.83 18.27
C SER A 181 3.37 -5.16 19.10
N PRO A 182 4.65 -5.22 18.67
CA PRO A 182 5.75 -4.53 19.35
C PRO A 182 5.79 -3.03 19.06
N LEU A 183 4.76 -2.47 18.43
CA LEU A 183 4.67 -1.07 18.01
C LEU A 183 4.05 -0.14 19.08
N GLY A 184 3.67 -0.65 20.24
CA GLY A 184 3.15 0.15 21.36
C GLY A 184 4.23 1.07 21.93
N TRP A 185 3.87 2.33 22.24
CA TRP A 185 4.79 3.33 22.83
C TRP A 185 4.23 4.02 24.07
N GLN A 186 2.98 3.78 24.44
CA GLN A 186 2.29 4.50 25.51
C GLN A 186 2.95 4.31 26.89
N HIS A 187 3.78 3.28 27.05
CA HIS A 187 4.56 2.99 28.24
C HIS A 187 5.96 3.63 28.22
N ILE A 188 6.32 4.30 27.13
CA ILE A 188 7.64 4.93 26.95
C ILE A 188 7.45 6.44 27.11
N ASN A 189 8.23 7.06 27.98
CA ASN A 189 8.28 8.50 28.07
C ASN A 189 9.14 9.04 26.91
N LEU A 190 8.50 9.73 25.98
CA LEU A 190 9.15 10.35 24.81
C LEU A 190 9.36 11.87 24.98
N THR A 191 9.08 12.42 26.17
CA THR A 191 9.24 13.86 26.50
C THR A 191 10.51 14.10 27.27
#